data_8b3e415bc48ef222634b24ecbf352428
#
_entry.id   8b3e415bc48ef222634b24ecbf352428
#
_cell.length_a   1.000
_cell.length_b   1.000
_cell.length_c   1.000
_cell.angle_alpha   90.00
_cell.angle_beta   90.00
_cell.angle_gamma   90.00
#
_symmetry.space_group_name_H-M   'P 1'
#
loop_
_entity.id
_entity.type
_entity.pdbx_description
1 polymer ?
#
loop_
_entity_poly.entity_id
_entity_poly.type
_entity_poly.pdbx_seq_one_letter_code
_entity_poly.pdbx_strand_id
1 'polypeptide(L)'
;MRATFTRLCVMLPAAALLAFAAAPAAAASPSATFTAPADWTASGEAGLARFAAPEANFTLTVVEVGTAADSRAAVLAAWGRAKPGFAPVPAVVNAAGAGDGWDERVSFQYETPPAEGRIRVASAQRAGAGWTVLLIDGAMATYAKRSAAVGQVQQSLRPAGYAPENFAGKPVHHLTPDRVAALRQFVADSAKALGVPGVGLAFIDGGKVVWQGGVGVRALGSSEPVDEHTKFMVASNTKGMATLLLSILADDGKLRWDQKVVDLYPQFRLGSDEVTKSVEVRHLVCA
;
A
#
# COMPACT_ATOMS: atom_id res chain seq x y z
N MET A 1 -15.91 35.25 -23.69
CA MET A 1 -14.99 34.29 -24.32
C MET A 1 -15.16 32.96 -23.63
N ARG A 2 -15.74 31.95 -24.30
CA ARG A 2 -15.93 30.60 -23.72
C ARG A 2 -14.71 29.78 -24.10
N ALA A 3 -13.93 29.38 -23.10
CA ALA A 3 -12.82 28.47 -23.30
C ALA A 3 -13.35 27.02 -23.30
N THR A 4 -13.21 26.36 -24.43
CA THR A 4 -13.56 24.95 -24.63
C THR A 4 -12.43 24.10 -24.06
N PHE A 5 -12.67 23.44 -22.93
CA PHE A 5 -11.75 22.43 -22.42
C PHE A 5 -11.85 21.16 -23.25
N THR A 6 -10.88 20.92 -24.09
CA THR A 6 -10.69 19.65 -24.79
C THR A 6 -10.21 18.61 -23.76
N ARG A 7 -11.08 17.64 -23.44
CA ARG A 7 -10.71 16.50 -22.61
C ARG A 7 -9.71 15.63 -23.38
N LEU A 8 -8.46 15.66 -22.94
CA LEU A 8 -7.44 14.71 -23.36
C LEU A 8 -7.75 13.38 -22.65
N CYS A 9 -8.40 12.44 -23.37
CA CYS A 9 -8.53 11.06 -22.93
C CYS A 9 -7.15 10.41 -23.02
N VAL A 10 -6.42 10.32 -21.91
CA VAL A 10 -5.26 9.46 -21.79
C VAL A 10 -5.77 8.03 -21.70
N MET A 11 -5.69 7.32 -22.82
CA MET A 11 -5.85 5.87 -22.84
C MET A 11 -4.68 5.26 -22.07
N LEU A 12 -4.92 4.82 -20.84
CA LEU A 12 -4.03 3.89 -20.15
C LEU A 12 -3.96 2.60 -20.97
N PRO A 13 -2.77 2.07 -21.23
CA PRO A 13 -2.65 0.77 -21.91
C PRO A 13 -3.31 -0.28 -21.02
N ALA A 14 -4.20 -1.08 -21.60
CA ALA A 14 -4.78 -2.25 -20.96
C ALA A 14 -3.65 -3.13 -20.44
N ALA A 15 -3.57 -3.28 -19.12
CA ALA A 15 -2.66 -4.24 -18.49
C ALA A 15 -2.98 -5.62 -19.07
N ALA A 16 -2.05 -6.19 -19.84
CA ALA A 16 -2.18 -7.52 -20.38
C ALA A 16 -2.29 -8.50 -19.20
N LEU A 17 -3.47 -9.09 -19.01
CA LEU A 17 -3.64 -10.31 -18.25
C LEU A 17 -2.90 -11.41 -19.01
N LEU A 18 -1.66 -11.70 -18.60
CA LEU A 18 -0.95 -12.88 -19.05
C LEU A 18 -1.62 -14.10 -18.41
N ALA A 19 -2.60 -14.67 -19.12
CA ALA A 19 -3.01 -16.04 -18.89
C ALA A 19 -1.86 -16.92 -19.38
N PHE A 20 -1.22 -17.66 -18.47
CA PHE A 20 -0.19 -18.62 -18.81
C PHE A 20 -0.83 -19.74 -19.63
N ALA A 21 -0.58 -19.78 -20.93
CA ALA A 21 -0.86 -20.91 -21.78
C ALA A 21 0.34 -21.87 -21.72
N ALA A 22 0.27 -22.86 -20.84
CA ALA A 22 1.09 -24.05 -20.94
C ALA A 22 0.27 -25.17 -21.62
N ALA A 23 0.92 -25.99 -22.44
CA ALA A 23 0.36 -27.07 -23.27
C ALA A 23 -0.45 -28.12 -22.46
N PRO A 24 -1.33 -28.96 -23.09
CA PRO A 24 -2.52 -29.53 -22.49
C PRO A 24 -2.26 -30.74 -21.63
N ALA A 25 -2.09 -30.54 -20.35
CA ALA A 25 -2.63 -31.41 -19.31
C ALA A 25 -3.78 -30.61 -18.72
N ALA A 26 -4.89 -31.21 -18.34
CA ALA A 26 -6.04 -30.53 -17.76
C ALA A 26 -5.56 -29.59 -16.65
N ALA A 27 -5.34 -28.32 -16.99
CA ALA A 27 -4.80 -27.34 -16.10
C ALA A 27 -5.88 -27.03 -15.06
N ALA A 28 -5.66 -27.42 -13.82
CA ALA A 28 -6.43 -26.94 -12.71
C ALA A 28 -6.48 -25.40 -12.81
N SER A 29 -7.66 -24.80 -12.71
CA SER A 29 -7.80 -23.35 -12.70
C SER A 29 -6.89 -22.77 -11.61
N PRO A 30 -6.19 -21.66 -11.86
CA PRO A 30 -5.28 -21.09 -10.86
C PRO A 30 -6.06 -20.82 -9.56
N SER A 31 -5.44 -21.15 -8.43
CA SER A 31 -6.05 -20.94 -7.11
C SER A 31 -6.00 -19.47 -6.66
N ALA A 32 -5.17 -18.66 -7.33
CA ALA A 32 -5.02 -17.25 -7.06
C ALA A 32 -4.76 -16.45 -8.35
N THR A 33 -5.08 -15.17 -8.30
CA THR A 33 -4.79 -14.18 -9.36
C THR A 33 -3.98 -13.04 -8.78
N PHE A 34 -3.11 -12.43 -9.58
CA PHE A 34 -2.34 -11.25 -9.22
C PHE A 34 -1.87 -10.50 -10.48
N THR A 35 -1.44 -9.25 -10.29
CA THR A 35 -0.82 -8.45 -11.34
C THR A 35 0.68 -8.68 -11.32
N ALA A 36 1.22 -9.24 -12.40
CA ALA A 36 2.66 -9.44 -12.54
C ALA A 36 3.41 -8.11 -12.57
N PRO A 37 4.63 -8.02 -11.98
CA PRO A 37 5.42 -6.81 -12.04
C PRO A 37 5.90 -6.57 -13.49
N ALA A 38 5.74 -5.32 -13.97
CA ALA A 38 6.25 -4.92 -15.27
C ALA A 38 7.79 -4.98 -15.29
N ASP A 39 8.38 -5.23 -16.45
CA ASP A 39 9.83 -5.24 -16.69
C ASP A 39 10.64 -6.28 -15.89
N TRP A 40 9.98 -7.25 -15.23
CA TRP A 40 10.63 -8.35 -14.55
C TRP A 40 10.65 -9.61 -15.44
N THR A 41 11.71 -10.37 -15.35
CA THR A 41 11.82 -11.63 -16.09
C THR A 41 10.96 -12.71 -15.43
N ALA A 42 9.93 -13.16 -16.14
CA ALA A 42 9.03 -14.22 -15.68
C ALA A 42 9.58 -15.60 -16.04
N SER A 43 9.46 -16.54 -15.11
CA SER A 43 9.76 -17.96 -15.29
C SER A 43 8.88 -18.79 -14.35
N GLY A 44 8.87 -20.12 -14.50
CA GLY A 44 8.13 -20.99 -13.58
C GLY A 44 7.58 -22.23 -14.24
N GLU A 45 6.70 -22.90 -13.52
CA GLU A 45 6.01 -24.13 -13.91
C GLU A 45 4.57 -24.09 -13.38
N ALA A 46 3.79 -25.13 -13.62
CA ALA A 46 2.40 -25.19 -13.13
C ALA A 46 2.34 -24.98 -11.60
N GLY A 47 1.57 -24.00 -11.17
CA GLY A 47 1.41 -23.61 -9.75
C GLY A 47 2.66 -22.96 -9.12
N LEU A 48 3.63 -22.50 -9.92
CA LEU A 48 4.77 -21.73 -9.46
C LEU A 48 5.12 -20.65 -10.49
N ALA A 49 4.88 -19.40 -10.17
CA ALA A 49 5.25 -18.23 -10.98
C ALA A 49 6.39 -17.47 -10.28
N ARG A 50 7.52 -17.33 -10.96
CA ARG A 50 8.70 -16.61 -10.47
C ARG A 50 8.98 -15.39 -11.32
N PHE A 51 9.31 -14.28 -10.66
CA PHE A 51 9.68 -13.02 -11.28
C PHE A 51 11.03 -12.57 -10.73
N ALA A 52 12.02 -12.42 -11.61
CA ALA A 52 13.32 -11.87 -11.26
C ALA A 52 13.38 -10.38 -11.61
N ALA A 53 13.80 -9.56 -10.66
CA ALA A 53 14.02 -8.13 -10.89
C ALA A 53 15.11 -7.90 -11.94
N PRO A 54 15.11 -6.75 -12.66
CA PRO A 54 16.14 -6.44 -13.66
C PRO A 54 17.57 -6.49 -13.12
N GLU A 55 17.76 -6.26 -11.82
CA GLU A 55 19.04 -6.36 -11.12
C GLU A 55 19.53 -7.81 -10.92
N ALA A 56 18.71 -8.82 -11.24
CA ALA A 56 18.99 -10.26 -11.15
C ALA A 56 19.37 -10.79 -9.74
N ASN A 57 19.21 -9.98 -8.69
CA ASN A 57 19.57 -10.32 -7.31
C ASN A 57 18.37 -10.31 -6.34
N PHE A 58 17.15 -10.25 -6.88
CA PHE A 58 15.91 -10.20 -6.13
C PHE A 58 14.80 -10.94 -6.89
N THR A 59 14.01 -11.75 -6.18
CA THR A 59 12.93 -12.54 -6.78
C THR A 59 11.63 -12.43 -5.96
N LEU A 60 10.51 -12.42 -6.68
CA LEU A 60 9.18 -12.73 -6.17
C LEU A 60 8.77 -14.10 -6.72
N THR A 61 8.23 -14.96 -5.88
CA THR A 61 7.70 -16.24 -6.34
C THR A 61 6.33 -16.49 -5.72
N VAL A 62 5.31 -16.66 -6.56
CA VAL A 62 3.97 -17.08 -6.12
C VAL A 62 3.88 -18.58 -6.31
N VAL A 63 3.53 -19.28 -5.25
CA VAL A 63 3.44 -20.76 -5.23
C VAL A 63 2.05 -21.16 -4.80
N GLU A 64 1.35 -21.87 -5.66
CA GLU A 64 0.10 -22.57 -5.32
C GLU A 64 0.46 -23.90 -4.65
N VAL A 65 0.31 -23.96 -3.34
CA VAL A 65 0.70 -25.14 -2.55
C VAL A 65 -0.39 -26.21 -2.55
N GLY A 66 -1.64 -25.80 -2.71
CA GLY A 66 -2.79 -26.68 -2.49
C GLY A 66 -3.05 -26.89 -0.99
N THR A 67 -3.45 -28.07 -0.58
CA THR A 67 -3.72 -28.38 0.83
C THR A 67 -2.43 -28.51 1.64
N ALA A 68 -2.44 -27.89 2.82
CA ALA A 68 -1.38 -28.06 3.83
C ALA A 68 -2.02 -28.05 5.23
N ALA A 69 -1.34 -28.63 6.21
CA ALA A 69 -1.85 -28.74 7.58
C ALA A 69 -2.08 -27.36 8.23
N ASP A 70 -1.17 -26.44 7.97
CA ASP A 70 -1.19 -25.05 8.46
C ASP A 70 -0.34 -24.13 7.58
N SER A 71 -0.30 -22.85 7.92
CA SER A 71 0.49 -21.83 7.20
C SER A 71 1.98 -22.12 7.20
N ARG A 72 2.51 -22.74 8.27
CA ARG A 72 3.94 -23.09 8.38
C ARG A 72 4.29 -24.22 7.43
N ALA A 73 3.47 -25.26 7.38
CA ALA A 73 3.61 -26.36 6.42
C ALA A 73 3.51 -25.86 4.97
N ALA A 74 2.57 -24.95 4.69
CA ALA A 74 2.42 -24.35 3.37
C ALA A 74 3.68 -23.57 2.96
N VAL A 75 4.23 -22.75 3.85
CA VAL A 75 5.47 -21.98 3.57
C VAL A 75 6.67 -22.88 3.36
N LEU A 76 6.81 -23.95 4.15
CA LEU A 76 7.90 -24.93 3.99
C LEU A 76 7.81 -25.62 2.62
N ALA A 77 6.62 -26.05 2.23
CA ALA A 77 6.38 -26.65 0.92
C ALA A 77 6.69 -25.66 -0.23
N ALA A 78 6.28 -24.38 -0.08
CA ALA A 78 6.57 -23.35 -1.07
C ALA A 78 8.07 -23.09 -1.23
N TRP A 79 8.82 -22.98 -0.13
CA TRP A 79 10.29 -22.86 -0.19
C TRP A 79 10.94 -24.10 -0.83
N GLY A 80 10.49 -25.29 -0.48
CA GLY A 80 10.98 -26.53 -1.07
C GLY A 80 10.81 -26.61 -2.58
N ARG A 81 9.68 -26.10 -3.11
CA ARG A 81 9.46 -25.99 -4.56
C ARG A 81 10.29 -24.88 -5.20
N ALA A 82 10.33 -23.71 -4.59
CA ALA A 82 11.04 -22.57 -5.14
C ALA A 82 12.58 -22.73 -5.08
N LYS A 83 13.09 -23.43 -4.06
CA LYS A 83 14.51 -23.62 -3.81
C LYS A 83 14.73 -24.99 -3.14
N PRO A 84 14.88 -26.07 -3.89
CA PRO A 84 15.05 -27.40 -3.33
C PRO A 84 16.15 -27.45 -2.28
N GLY A 85 15.86 -28.13 -1.16
CA GLY A 85 16.79 -28.25 -0.03
C GLY A 85 16.86 -27.06 0.91
N PHE A 86 16.08 -25.99 0.64
CA PHE A 86 16.04 -24.80 1.47
C PHE A 86 14.84 -24.85 2.43
N ALA A 87 15.11 -24.88 3.73
CA ALA A 87 14.12 -24.96 4.79
C ALA A 87 14.44 -23.92 5.88
N PRO A 88 14.22 -22.64 5.65
CA PRO A 88 14.59 -21.60 6.60
C PRO A 88 13.66 -21.61 7.82
N VAL A 89 14.22 -21.29 9.00
CA VAL A 89 13.47 -21.11 10.22
C VAL A 89 13.04 -19.64 10.33
N PRO A 90 11.75 -19.32 10.46
CA PRO A 90 11.31 -17.93 10.60
C PRO A 90 11.66 -17.36 11.97
N ALA A 91 12.13 -16.12 12.00
CA ALA A 91 12.40 -15.37 13.22
C ALA A 91 11.14 -14.70 13.79
N VAL A 92 10.27 -14.19 12.90
CA VAL A 92 9.01 -13.53 13.28
C VAL A 92 7.87 -14.09 12.45
N VAL A 93 6.75 -14.37 13.11
CA VAL A 93 5.52 -14.85 12.49
C VAL A 93 4.38 -13.93 12.94
N ASN A 94 3.70 -13.29 11.97
CA ASN A 94 2.59 -12.41 12.23
C ASN A 94 1.34 -12.94 11.51
N ALA A 95 0.30 -13.24 12.28
CA ALA A 95 -1.02 -13.54 11.73
C ALA A 95 -1.77 -12.24 11.45
N ALA A 96 -2.34 -12.13 10.27
CA ALA A 96 -3.35 -11.14 9.93
C ALA A 96 -4.69 -11.87 9.78
N GLY A 97 -5.78 -11.25 10.24
CA GLY A 97 -7.11 -11.83 10.11
C GLY A 97 -7.53 -12.09 8.67
N ALA A 98 -8.70 -12.69 8.50
CA ALA A 98 -9.34 -12.84 7.20
C ALA A 98 -9.49 -11.50 6.48
N GLY A 99 -9.45 -11.52 5.16
CA GLY A 99 -9.62 -10.31 4.34
C GLY A 99 -9.22 -10.51 2.90
N ASP A 100 -9.72 -9.67 2.02
CA ASP A 100 -9.42 -9.72 0.58
C ASP A 100 -9.73 -11.07 -0.09
N GLY A 101 -10.75 -11.77 0.41
CA GLY A 101 -11.15 -13.11 -0.05
C GLY A 101 -10.37 -14.25 0.59
N TRP A 102 -9.39 -13.98 1.42
CA TRP A 102 -8.62 -14.97 2.14
C TRP A 102 -9.21 -15.23 3.53
N ASP A 103 -9.30 -16.50 3.92
CA ASP A 103 -9.78 -16.95 5.24
C ASP A 103 -8.70 -16.77 6.31
N GLU A 104 -7.43 -16.88 5.90
CA GLU A 104 -6.27 -16.79 6.77
C GLU A 104 -5.08 -16.18 6.02
N ARG A 105 -4.33 -15.30 6.71
CA ARG A 105 -3.14 -14.66 6.17
C ARG A 105 -2.07 -14.63 7.26
N VAL A 106 -0.89 -15.16 6.95
CA VAL A 106 0.24 -15.22 7.89
C VAL A 106 1.52 -14.81 7.17
N SER A 107 2.27 -13.88 7.75
CA SER A 107 3.60 -13.50 7.25
C SER A 107 4.71 -14.10 8.11
N PHE A 108 5.78 -14.50 7.45
CA PHE A 108 6.97 -15.11 8.02
C PHE A 108 8.18 -14.29 7.61
N GLN A 109 8.89 -13.73 8.58
CA GLN A 109 10.13 -12.99 8.35
C GLN A 109 11.31 -13.88 8.81
N TYR A 110 12.36 -13.88 8.04
CA TYR A 110 13.55 -14.70 8.30
C TYR A 110 14.73 -13.78 8.60
N GLU A 111 15.50 -14.14 9.62
CA GLU A 111 16.79 -13.49 9.85
C GLU A 111 17.73 -13.75 8.69
N THR A 112 18.40 -12.72 8.26
CA THR A 112 19.50 -12.77 7.31
C THR A 112 20.65 -11.99 7.94
N PRO A 113 21.91 -12.52 7.91
CA PRO A 113 23.05 -11.81 8.46
C PRO A 113 23.13 -10.38 7.88
N PRO A 114 23.35 -9.34 8.71
CA PRO A 114 23.40 -7.96 8.22
C PRO A 114 24.40 -7.75 7.07
N ALA A 115 25.51 -8.50 7.08
CA ALA A 115 26.53 -8.45 6.03
C ALA A 115 26.03 -8.95 4.67
N GLU A 116 24.98 -9.77 4.62
CA GLU A 116 24.38 -10.23 3.36
C GLU A 116 23.52 -9.14 2.70
N GLY A 117 23.07 -8.13 3.45
CA GLY A 117 22.19 -7.07 2.94
C GLY A 117 20.92 -7.60 2.26
N ARG A 118 20.35 -8.69 2.77
CA ARG A 118 19.21 -9.39 2.16
C ARG A 118 17.92 -9.23 2.95
N ILE A 119 16.82 -9.34 2.24
CA ILE A 119 15.47 -9.54 2.81
C ILE A 119 14.95 -10.91 2.39
N ARG A 120 14.29 -11.60 3.32
CA ARG A 120 13.59 -12.84 3.06
C ARG A 120 12.29 -12.86 3.83
N VAL A 121 11.17 -12.98 3.11
CA VAL A 121 9.82 -12.99 3.66
C VAL A 121 8.99 -14.03 2.91
N ALA A 122 8.10 -14.71 3.61
CA ALA A 122 7.02 -15.49 3.01
C ALA A 122 5.67 -14.96 3.52
N SER A 123 4.68 -14.93 2.63
CA SER A 123 3.30 -14.59 2.97
C SER A 123 2.40 -15.74 2.55
N ALA A 124 1.85 -16.48 3.51
CA ALA A 124 0.93 -17.57 3.28
C ALA A 124 -0.52 -17.08 3.41
N GLN A 125 -1.36 -17.45 2.45
CA GLN A 125 -2.75 -17.08 2.40
C GLN A 125 -3.59 -18.30 2.05
N ARG A 126 -4.70 -18.51 2.78
CA ARG A 126 -5.61 -19.65 2.58
C ARG A 126 -6.98 -19.19 2.12
N ALA A 127 -7.51 -19.86 1.11
CA ALA A 127 -8.91 -19.77 0.72
C ALA A 127 -9.48 -21.18 0.59
N GLY A 128 -10.53 -21.48 1.35
CA GLY A 128 -11.05 -22.83 1.50
C GLY A 128 -9.95 -23.79 2.01
N ALA A 129 -9.69 -24.86 1.29
CA ALA A 129 -8.64 -25.83 1.63
C ALA A 129 -7.27 -25.51 1.01
N GLY A 130 -7.19 -24.52 0.12
CA GLY A 130 -5.99 -24.25 -0.67
C GLY A 130 -5.13 -23.12 -0.09
N TRP A 131 -3.80 -23.32 -0.08
CA TRP A 131 -2.81 -22.32 0.29
C TRP A 131 -2.09 -21.76 -0.94
N THR A 132 -1.95 -20.45 -0.96
CA THR A 132 -1.05 -19.72 -1.87
C THR A 132 0.00 -19.01 -1.06
N VAL A 133 1.25 -19.09 -1.49
CA VAL A 133 2.38 -18.48 -0.79
C VAL A 133 3.13 -17.55 -1.72
N LEU A 134 3.31 -16.30 -1.30
CA LEU A 134 4.22 -15.35 -1.95
C LEU A 134 5.56 -15.37 -1.20
N LEU A 135 6.63 -15.69 -1.91
CA LEU A 135 8.01 -15.67 -1.42
C LEU A 135 8.72 -14.41 -1.96
N ILE A 136 9.40 -13.73 -1.08
CA ILE A 136 10.23 -12.54 -1.35
C ILE A 136 11.65 -12.88 -0.90
N ASP A 137 12.62 -12.93 -1.81
CA ASP A 137 14.02 -13.23 -1.47
C ASP A 137 14.97 -12.43 -2.35
N GLY A 138 15.88 -11.67 -1.74
CA GLY A 138 16.90 -10.95 -2.49
C GLY A 138 17.55 -9.79 -1.74
N ALA A 139 18.28 -8.95 -2.48
CA ALA A 139 19.00 -7.82 -1.91
C ALA A 139 18.03 -6.75 -1.36
N MET A 140 18.28 -6.27 -0.15
CA MET A 140 17.50 -5.23 0.51
C MET A 140 17.49 -3.92 -0.30
N ALA A 141 18.61 -3.54 -0.91
CA ALA A 141 18.69 -2.35 -1.76
C ALA A 141 17.76 -2.43 -2.97
N THR A 142 17.67 -3.62 -3.60
CA THR A 142 16.74 -3.85 -4.72
C THR A 142 15.30 -3.89 -4.24
N TYR A 143 15.01 -4.48 -3.08
CA TYR A 143 13.69 -4.41 -2.46
C TYR A 143 13.24 -2.97 -2.26
N ALA A 144 14.08 -2.12 -1.67
CA ALA A 144 13.78 -0.69 -1.46
C ALA A 144 13.52 0.04 -2.79
N LYS A 145 14.39 -0.18 -3.79
CA LYS A 145 14.25 0.42 -5.13
C LYS A 145 12.99 -0.04 -5.87
N ARG A 146 12.57 -1.30 -5.69
CA ARG A 146 11.45 -1.94 -6.41
C ARG A 146 10.20 -2.12 -5.53
N SER A 147 10.12 -1.43 -4.41
CA SER A 147 9.04 -1.58 -3.42
C SER A 147 7.64 -1.40 -4.02
N ALA A 148 7.46 -0.51 -5.00
CA ALA A 148 6.19 -0.33 -5.70
C ALA A 148 5.76 -1.58 -6.47
N ALA A 149 6.68 -2.24 -7.19
CA ALA A 149 6.39 -3.48 -7.93
C ALA A 149 6.09 -4.65 -6.97
N VAL A 150 6.84 -4.75 -5.85
CA VAL A 150 6.55 -5.73 -4.80
C VAL A 150 5.17 -5.49 -4.20
N GLY A 151 4.87 -4.24 -3.83
CA GLY A 151 3.58 -3.84 -3.30
C GLY A 151 2.42 -4.13 -4.28
N GLN A 152 2.62 -3.93 -5.57
CA GLN A 152 1.63 -4.27 -6.60
C GLN A 152 1.26 -5.76 -6.57
N VAL A 153 2.25 -6.66 -6.53
CA VAL A 153 1.99 -8.10 -6.43
C VAL A 153 1.27 -8.43 -5.13
N GLN A 154 1.75 -7.93 -4.00
CA GLN A 154 1.14 -8.17 -2.68
C GLN A 154 -0.31 -7.70 -2.61
N GLN A 155 -0.59 -6.49 -3.10
CA GLN A 155 -1.91 -5.87 -3.03
C GLN A 155 -2.89 -6.43 -4.06
N SER A 156 -2.43 -7.00 -5.14
CA SER A 156 -3.27 -7.61 -6.18
C SER A 156 -3.48 -9.11 -6.02
N LEU A 157 -2.72 -9.78 -5.14
CA LEU A 157 -2.85 -11.22 -4.90
C LEU A 157 -4.18 -11.52 -4.21
N ARG A 158 -5.05 -12.25 -4.91
CA ARG A 158 -6.42 -12.60 -4.48
C ARG A 158 -6.71 -14.06 -4.81
N PRO A 159 -7.59 -14.73 -4.04
CA PRO A 159 -8.06 -16.05 -4.44
C PRO A 159 -8.84 -15.95 -5.76
N ALA A 160 -8.74 -16.99 -6.57
CA ALA A 160 -9.48 -17.04 -7.84
C ALA A 160 -10.98 -16.86 -7.60
N GLY A 161 -11.61 -16.06 -8.45
CA GLY A 161 -13.04 -15.75 -8.32
C GLY A 161 -13.40 -14.69 -7.29
N TYR A 162 -12.44 -14.17 -6.52
CA TYR A 162 -12.71 -13.04 -5.62
C TYR A 162 -12.98 -11.77 -6.44
N ALA A 163 -14.10 -11.14 -6.14
CA ALA A 163 -14.43 -9.82 -6.67
C ALA A 163 -14.52 -8.83 -5.51
N PRO A 164 -13.70 -7.78 -5.49
CA PRO A 164 -13.81 -6.74 -4.47
C PRO A 164 -15.16 -6.04 -4.58
N GLU A 165 -15.66 -5.55 -3.46
CA GLU A 165 -16.88 -4.75 -3.47
C GLU A 165 -16.69 -3.53 -4.39
N ASN A 166 -17.64 -3.36 -5.31
CA ASN A 166 -17.62 -2.25 -6.26
C ASN A 166 -18.79 -1.31 -6.00
N PHE A 167 -18.47 -0.06 -5.72
CA PHE A 167 -19.45 1.01 -5.49
C PHE A 167 -19.73 1.85 -6.73
N ALA A 168 -19.08 1.58 -7.88
CA ALA A 168 -19.35 2.32 -9.11
C ALA A 168 -20.84 2.18 -9.53
N GLY A 169 -21.49 3.29 -9.76
CA GLY A 169 -22.91 3.34 -10.13
C GLY A 169 -23.89 3.11 -8.99
N LYS A 170 -23.42 2.82 -7.76
CA LYS A 170 -24.29 2.78 -6.58
C LYS A 170 -24.67 4.21 -6.16
N PRO A 171 -25.90 4.45 -5.68
CA PRO A 171 -26.31 5.77 -5.23
C PRO A 171 -25.49 6.22 -4.03
N VAL A 172 -25.10 7.50 -4.04
CA VAL A 172 -24.44 8.12 -2.89
C VAL A 172 -25.47 8.22 -1.75
N HIS A 173 -25.03 7.83 -0.58
CA HIS A 173 -25.83 7.94 0.63
C HIS A 173 -25.38 9.18 1.44
N HIS A 174 -26.24 10.16 1.56
CA HIS A 174 -25.99 11.34 2.38
C HIS A 174 -25.87 10.99 3.87
N LEU A 175 -25.07 11.78 4.58
CA LEU A 175 -24.86 11.66 6.02
C LEU A 175 -26.04 12.27 6.79
N THR A 176 -27.05 11.43 7.03
CA THR A 176 -28.15 11.78 7.96
C THR A 176 -27.65 11.81 9.40
N PRO A 177 -28.36 12.49 10.34
CA PRO A 177 -28.02 12.49 11.77
C PRO A 177 -27.80 11.07 12.33
N ASP A 178 -28.64 10.11 11.97
CA ASP A 178 -28.53 8.72 12.44
C ASP A 178 -27.26 8.03 11.93
N ARG A 179 -26.89 8.30 10.68
CA ARG A 179 -25.60 7.77 10.11
C ARG A 179 -24.40 8.41 10.76
N VAL A 180 -24.45 9.71 11.03
CA VAL A 180 -23.40 10.40 11.78
C VAL A 180 -23.26 9.80 13.18
N ALA A 181 -24.39 9.54 13.88
CA ALA A 181 -24.38 8.92 15.20
C ALA A 181 -23.78 7.51 15.13
N ALA A 182 -24.19 6.68 14.15
CA ALA A 182 -23.65 5.33 13.96
C ALA A 182 -22.15 5.32 13.66
N LEU A 183 -21.66 6.23 12.82
CA LEU A 183 -20.22 6.38 12.52
C LEU A 183 -19.42 6.81 13.77
N ARG A 184 -19.96 7.73 14.56
CA ARG A 184 -19.33 8.14 15.82
C ARG A 184 -19.24 6.98 16.81
N GLN A 185 -20.30 6.20 16.95
CA GLN A 185 -20.30 5.02 17.79
C GLN A 185 -19.28 3.98 17.31
N PHE A 186 -19.24 3.71 16.01
CA PHE A 186 -18.25 2.81 15.42
C PHE A 186 -16.81 3.26 15.73
N VAL A 187 -16.51 4.56 15.61
CA VAL A 187 -15.19 5.09 15.95
C VAL A 187 -14.89 4.94 17.45
N ALA A 188 -15.87 5.20 18.32
CA ALA A 188 -15.71 5.05 19.77
C ALA A 188 -15.39 3.60 20.16
N ASP A 189 -16.15 2.63 19.62
CA ASP A 189 -15.95 1.21 19.86
C ASP A 189 -14.61 0.71 19.33
N SER A 190 -14.23 1.17 18.13
CA SER A 190 -12.94 0.85 17.52
C SER A 190 -11.77 1.43 18.33
N ALA A 191 -11.87 2.68 18.76
CA ALA A 191 -10.84 3.32 19.60
C ALA A 191 -10.65 2.54 20.92
N LYS A 192 -11.75 2.13 21.55
CA LYS A 192 -11.71 1.31 22.77
C LYS A 192 -11.06 -0.05 22.52
N ALA A 193 -11.44 -0.74 21.43
CA ALA A 193 -10.89 -2.05 21.08
C ALA A 193 -9.39 -2.00 20.79
N LEU A 194 -8.90 -0.89 20.22
CA LEU A 194 -7.50 -0.67 19.85
C LEU A 194 -6.68 0.01 20.95
N GLY A 195 -7.28 0.34 22.10
CA GLY A 195 -6.60 1.04 23.20
C GLY A 195 -6.21 2.49 22.84
N VAL A 196 -6.90 3.12 21.89
CA VAL A 196 -6.68 4.52 21.48
C VAL A 196 -7.44 5.44 22.44
N PRO A 197 -6.78 6.36 23.15
CA PRO A 197 -7.42 7.19 24.18
C PRO A 197 -8.46 8.16 23.60
N GLY A 198 -8.21 8.72 22.42
CA GLY A 198 -9.16 9.64 21.80
C GLY A 198 -8.93 9.87 20.32
N VAL A 199 -9.96 10.25 19.63
CA VAL A 199 -9.98 10.49 18.16
C VAL A 199 -10.72 11.78 17.88
N GLY A 200 -10.08 12.71 17.14
CA GLY A 200 -10.73 13.87 16.53
C GLY A 200 -11.21 13.55 15.13
N LEU A 201 -12.42 13.95 14.78
CA LEU A 201 -13.00 13.68 13.46
C LEU A 201 -13.99 14.75 13.02
N ALA A 202 -14.17 14.87 11.70
CA ALA A 202 -15.21 15.67 11.09
C ALA A 202 -15.85 14.88 9.93
N PHE A 203 -17.15 15.07 9.76
CA PHE A 203 -17.89 14.52 8.64
C PHE A 203 -18.30 15.62 7.68
N ILE A 204 -18.04 15.43 6.39
CA ILE A 204 -18.34 16.39 5.33
C ILE A 204 -19.29 15.71 4.34
N ASP A 205 -20.40 16.37 4.03
CA ASP A 205 -21.35 15.93 3.02
C ASP A 205 -21.78 17.13 2.17
N GLY A 206 -21.80 16.97 0.85
CA GLY A 206 -22.13 18.04 -0.08
C GLY A 206 -21.25 19.30 0.07
N GLY A 207 -19.98 19.14 0.45
CA GLY A 207 -19.05 20.26 0.68
C GLY A 207 -19.27 21.02 1.99
N LYS A 208 -20.12 20.53 2.89
CA LYS A 208 -20.39 21.14 4.19
C LYS A 208 -20.02 20.22 5.33
N VAL A 209 -19.47 20.80 6.40
CA VAL A 209 -19.26 20.04 7.64
C VAL A 209 -20.64 19.79 8.27
N VAL A 210 -21.04 18.52 8.32
CA VAL A 210 -22.31 18.09 8.93
C VAL A 210 -22.14 17.71 10.40
N TRP A 211 -20.92 17.40 10.81
CA TRP A 211 -20.53 17.20 12.21
C TRP A 211 -19.02 17.30 12.36
N GLN A 212 -18.57 17.85 13.49
CA GLN A 212 -17.17 17.83 13.92
C GLN A 212 -17.08 17.65 15.44
N GLY A 213 -15.96 17.10 15.92
CA GLY A 213 -15.73 16.87 17.35
C GLY A 213 -14.80 15.70 17.58
N GLY A 214 -15.01 14.97 18.67
CA GLY A 214 -14.19 13.83 19.02
C GLY A 214 -14.93 12.75 19.80
N VAL A 215 -14.21 11.67 20.04
CA VAL A 215 -14.58 10.59 20.96
C VAL A 215 -13.40 10.27 21.89
N GLY A 216 -13.69 9.83 23.11
CA GLY A 216 -12.65 9.50 24.11
C GLY A 216 -12.05 10.72 24.79
N VAL A 217 -10.84 10.58 25.31
CA VAL A 217 -10.14 11.56 26.15
C VAL A 217 -8.81 11.96 25.53
N ARG A 218 -8.31 13.15 25.92
CA ARG A 218 -7.06 13.73 25.37
C ARG A 218 -5.80 12.93 25.75
N ALA A 219 -5.82 12.28 26.91
CA ALA A 219 -4.73 11.45 27.39
C ALA A 219 -5.28 10.30 28.24
N LEU A 220 -4.56 9.17 28.29
CA LEU A 220 -4.88 8.07 29.20
C LEU A 220 -4.83 8.56 30.65
N GLY A 221 -5.86 8.23 31.45
CA GLY A 221 -6.00 8.68 32.83
C GLY A 221 -6.54 10.10 33.00
N SER A 222 -6.79 10.83 31.91
CA SER A 222 -7.46 12.13 31.92
C SER A 222 -8.96 11.97 31.81
N SER A 223 -9.73 12.92 32.40
CA SER A 223 -11.17 13.08 32.16
C SER A 223 -11.49 14.12 31.07
N GLU A 224 -10.49 14.82 30.54
CA GLU A 224 -10.69 15.83 29.50
C GLU A 224 -11.09 15.19 28.18
N PRO A 225 -12.29 15.47 27.64
CA PRO A 225 -12.74 14.88 26.38
C PRO A 225 -11.98 15.46 25.19
N VAL A 226 -11.92 14.67 24.11
CA VAL A 226 -11.58 15.20 22.80
C VAL A 226 -12.80 15.90 22.22
N ASP A 227 -12.59 17.14 21.76
CA ASP A 227 -13.57 18.03 21.16
C ASP A 227 -13.07 18.63 19.83
N GLU A 228 -13.84 19.52 19.21
CA GLU A 228 -13.51 20.19 17.96
C GLU A 228 -12.32 21.17 18.09
N HIS A 229 -11.93 21.55 19.30
CA HIS A 229 -10.81 22.46 19.58
C HIS A 229 -9.53 21.72 19.96
N THR A 230 -9.61 20.40 20.15
CA THR A 230 -8.45 19.57 20.49
C THR A 230 -7.45 19.53 19.34
N LYS A 231 -6.22 19.95 19.62
CA LYS A 231 -5.15 19.99 18.63
C LYS A 231 -4.43 18.66 18.57
N PHE A 232 -4.27 18.13 17.36
CA PHE A 232 -3.53 16.93 17.05
C PHE A 232 -2.29 17.26 16.22
N MET A 233 -1.21 16.51 16.45
CA MET A 233 -0.06 16.54 15.55
C MET A 233 -0.43 15.79 14.27
N VAL A 234 -0.49 16.51 13.15
CA VAL A 234 -0.94 15.96 11.86
C VAL A 234 0.20 15.46 10.97
N ALA A 235 1.44 15.51 11.47
CA ALA A 235 2.63 14.99 10.81
C ALA A 235 2.68 15.37 9.31
N SER A 236 2.83 14.41 8.40
CA SER A 236 2.97 14.64 6.95
C SER A 236 1.74 15.24 6.25
N ASN A 237 0.57 15.29 6.89
CA ASN A 237 -0.57 16.05 6.34
C ASN A 237 -0.24 17.55 6.20
N THR A 238 0.71 18.06 6.99
CA THR A 238 1.27 19.41 6.87
C THR A 238 1.88 19.69 5.48
N LYS A 239 2.42 18.66 4.79
CA LYS A 239 2.98 18.83 3.44
C LYS A 239 1.92 19.29 2.44
N GLY A 240 0.73 18.68 2.47
CA GLY A 240 -0.39 19.11 1.63
C GLY A 240 -0.83 20.55 1.92
N MET A 241 -0.87 20.95 3.19
CA MET A 241 -1.19 22.33 3.59
C MET A 241 -0.11 23.31 3.13
N ALA A 242 1.19 22.95 3.25
CA ALA A 242 2.28 23.80 2.77
C ALA A 242 2.24 23.94 1.24
N THR A 243 1.98 22.87 0.50
CA THR A 243 1.84 22.91 -0.96
C THR A 243 0.66 23.78 -1.37
N LEU A 244 -0.48 23.68 -0.67
CA LEU A 244 -1.64 24.53 -0.91
C LEU A 244 -1.30 26.02 -0.67
N LEU A 245 -0.58 26.34 0.41
CA LEU A 245 -0.13 27.72 0.67
C LEU A 245 0.78 28.22 -0.45
N LEU A 246 1.73 27.42 -0.92
CA LEU A 246 2.58 27.81 -2.05
C LEU A 246 1.75 28.03 -3.33
N SER A 247 0.72 27.22 -3.57
CA SER A 247 -0.20 27.42 -4.71
C SER A 247 -0.95 28.75 -4.61
N ILE A 248 -1.46 29.09 -3.44
CA ILE A 248 -2.12 30.40 -3.20
C ILE A 248 -1.14 31.55 -3.44
N LEU A 249 0.09 31.44 -2.94
CA LEU A 249 1.11 32.48 -3.17
C LEU A 249 1.52 32.59 -4.65
N ALA A 250 1.49 31.49 -5.40
CA ALA A 250 1.74 31.50 -6.84
C ALA A 250 0.58 32.17 -7.61
N ASP A 251 -0.68 31.87 -7.25
CA ASP A 251 -1.86 32.48 -7.82
C ASP A 251 -1.92 34.00 -7.53
N ASP A 252 -1.46 34.42 -6.35
CA ASP A 252 -1.29 35.83 -5.97
C ASP A 252 -0.10 36.52 -6.67
N GLY A 253 0.66 35.80 -7.48
CA GLY A 253 1.86 36.33 -8.16
C GLY A 253 3.05 36.62 -7.24
N LYS A 254 3.04 36.13 -5.99
CA LYS A 254 4.10 36.36 -4.99
C LYS A 254 5.30 35.45 -5.19
N LEU A 255 5.13 34.33 -5.90
CA LEU A 255 6.18 33.41 -6.31
C LEU A 255 5.81 32.73 -7.63
N ARG A 256 6.79 32.07 -8.26
CA ARG A 256 6.55 31.21 -9.43
C ARG A 256 7.13 29.83 -9.19
N TRP A 257 6.50 28.83 -9.76
CA TRP A 257 6.95 27.41 -9.62
C TRP A 257 8.33 27.15 -10.21
N ASP A 258 8.70 27.87 -11.27
CA ASP A 258 10.00 27.82 -11.94
C ASP A 258 11.06 28.79 -11.38
N GLN A 259 10.71 29.57 -10.36
CA GLN A 259 11.62 30.49 -9.71
C GLN A 259 12.66 29.74 -8.88
N LYS A 260 13.91 30.21 -8.88
CA LYS A 260 14.98 29.62 -8.08
C LYS A 260 14.74 29.87 -6.59
N VAL A 261 14.94 28.81 -5.79
CA VAL A 261 14.76 28.91 -4.33
C VAL A 261 15.71 29.93 -3.70
N VAL A 262 16.93 30.04 -4.21
CA VAL A 262 17.92 31.00 -3.72
C VAL A 262 17.53 32.46 -3.94
N ASP A 263 16.66 32.75 -4.91
CA ASP A 263 16.13 34.12 -5.15
C ASP A 263 15.14 34.54 -4.07
N LEU A 264 14.41 33.57 -3.50
CA LEU A 264 13.43 33.78 -2.42
C LEU A 264 14.06 33.65 -1.04
N TYR A 265 14.99 32.73 -0.90
CA TYR A 265 15.68 32.42 0.35
C TYR A 265 17.19 32.27 0.12
N PRO A 266 17.95 33.38 0.19
CA PRO A 266 19.38 33.39 -0.14
C PRO A 266 20.27 32.49 0.71
N GLN A 267 19.79 32.09 1.92
CA GLN A 267 20.51 31.16 2.80
C GLN A 267 20.28 29.69 2.43
N PHE A 268 19.39 29.38 1.47
CA PHE A 268 19.14 28.00 1.03
C PHE A 268 20.44 27.34 0.56
N ARG A 269 20.70 26.12 1.04
CA ARG A 269 21.83 25.28 0.62
C ARG A 269 21.40 23.84 0.49
N LEU A 270 21.79 23.18 -0.59
CA LEU A 270 21.51 21.76 -0.85
C LEU A 270 22.63 21.16 -1.70
N GLY A 271 23.37 20.19 -1.13
CA GLY A 271 24.45 19.50 -1.83
C GLY A 271 25.57 20.48 -2.26
N SER A 272 25.89 20.50 -3.55
CA SER A 272 26.86 21.44 -4.14
C SER A 272 26.25 22.81 -4.41
N ASP A 273 27.10 23.81 -4.65
CA ASP A 273 26.67 25.16 -5.08
C ASP A 273 25.89 25.12 -6.40
N GLU A 274 26.27 24.23 -7.33
CA GLU A 274 25.56 24.02 -8.58
C GLU A 274 24.15 23.52 -8.36
N VAL A 275 24.00 22.47 -7.54
CA VAL A 275 22.68 21.95 -7.16
C VAL A 275 21.86 23.00 -6.45
N THR A 276 22.44 23.70 -5.47
CA THR A 276 21.78 24.78 -4.73
C THR A 276 21.17 25.84 -5.66
N LYS A 277 21.91 26.30 -6.66
CA LYS A 277 21.47 27.31 -7.63
C LYS A 277 20.46 26.76 -8.65
N SER A 278 20.42 25.45 -8.85
CA SER A 278 19.51 24.82 -9.82
C SER A 278 18.12 24.56 -9.27
N VAL A 279 17.94 24.49 -7.94
CA VAL A 279 16.65 24.13 -7.30
C VAL A 279 15.62 25.21 -7.53
N GLU A 280 14.45 24.80 -8.00
CA GLU A 280 13.26 25.61 -8.21
C GLU A 280 12.21 25.31 -7.15
N VAL A 281 11.26 26.25 -6.94
CA VAL A 281 10.18 26.10 -5.96
C VAL A 281 9.42 24.79 -6.15
N ARG A 282 9.10 24.40 -7.40
CA ARG A 282 8.39 23.14 -7.68
C ARG A 282 9.14 21.89 -7.19
N HIS A 283 10.47 21.92 -7.13
CA HIS A 283 11.26 20.78 -6.65
C HIS A 283 11.10 20.54 -5.14
N LEU A 284 10.69 21.56 -4.37
CA LEU A 284 10.47 21.43 -2.93
C LEU A 284 9.19 20.64 -2.58
N VAL A 285 8.28 20.50 -3.54
CA VAL A 285 6.97 19.82 -3.35
C VAL A 285 6.84 18.52 -4.14
N CYS A 286 7.83 18.18 -4.96
CA CYS A 286 7.93 16.92 -5.71
C CYS A 286 8.79 15.92 -4.91
N ALA A 287 8.23 15.37 -3.84
CA ALA A 287 8.92 14.37 -3.03
C ALA A 287 8.40 12.96 -3.30
#